data_37a7367959cc8dc4af94b90846cb99dc
#
_entry.id   37a7367959cc8dc4af94b90846cb99dc
#
_cell.length_a   1.000
_cell.length_b   1.000
_cell.length_c   1.000
_cell.angle_alpha   90.00
_cell.angle_beta   90.00
_cell.angle_gamma   90.00
#
_symmetry.space_group_name_H-M   'P 1'
#
loop_
_entity.id
_entity.type
_entity.pdbx_description
1 polymer ?
#
loop_
_entity_poly.entity_id
_entity_poly.type
_entity_poly.pdbx_seq_one_letter_code
_entity_poly.pdbx_strand_id
1 'polypeptide(L)'
;MYDYLLNGKDNFAVDREVAGKLLAVAPIAAVVMRENGQFLARAARWAAEQGIGQFIDLGCGMPTTPNTHQSAQAANQEAHVAYVDTDAVVLAHLRALAAQGNPRGDGDRR
;
A
#
# COMPACT_ATOMS: atom_id res chain seq x y z
N MET A 1 1.59 -10.16 -6.75
CA MET A 1 1.94 -11.23 -5.79
C MET A 1 1.83 -10.78 -4.34
N TYR A 2 2.43 -9.65 -3.99
CA TYR A 2 2.37 -9.15 -2.61
C TYR A 2 0.93 -8.90 -2.14
N ASP A 3 0.10 -8.37 -3.03
CA ASP A 3 -1.31 -8.11 -2.74
C ASP A 3 -2.05 -9.40 -2.32
N TYR A 4 -1.81 -10.50 -3.03
CA TYR A 4 -2.42 -11.78 -2.68
C TYR A 4 -1.96 -12.26 -1.30
N LEU A 5 -0.69 -12.10 -0.99
CA LEU A 5 -0.15 -12.49 0.31
C LEU A 5 -0.73 -11.67 1.45
N LEU A 6 -1.23 -10.47 1.16
CA LEU A 6 -1.94 -9.63 2.11
C LEU A 6 -3.46 -9.83 2.06
N ASN A 7 -3.94 -10.85 1.32
CA ASN A 7 -5.35 -11.16 1.16
C ASN A 7 -6.11 -10.06 0.40
N GLY A 8 -5.43 -9.35 -0.49
CA GLY A 8 -6.05 -8.36 -1.33
C GLY A 8 -6.81 -8.99 -2.48
N LYS A 9 -7.48 -8.15 -3.28
CA LYS A 9 -8.30 -8.59 -4.40
C LYS A 9 -7.76 -8.16 -5.77
N ASP A 10 -6.79 -7.25 -5.79
CA ASP A 10 -6.28 -6.64 -7.01
C ASP A 10 -5.04 -7.37 -7.51
N ASN A 11 -5.18 -8.70 -7.69
CA ASN A 11 -4.08 -9.52 -8.17
C ASN A 11 -4.52 -10.31 -9.40
N PHE A 12 -3.55 -10.75 -10.18
CA PHE A 12 -3.80 -11.53 -11.39
C PHE A 12 -3.59 -13.02 -11.12
N ALA A 13 -4.17 -13.88 -11.98
CA ALA A 13 -4.12 -15.32 -11.80
C ALA A 13 -2.69 -15.86 -11.72
N VAL A 14 -1.80 -15.32 -12.56
CA VAL A 14 -0.39 -15.73 -12.57
C VAL A 14 0.29 -15.38 -11.23
N ASP A 15 -0.03 -14.21 -10.69
CA ASP A 15 0.51 -13.79 -9.40
C ASP A 15 0.01 -14.68 -8.27
N ARG A 16 -1.26 -15.08 -8.33
CA ARG A 16 -1.82 -15.98 -7.33
C ARG A 16 -1.17 -17.35 -7.38
N GLU A 17 -0.88 -17.86 -8.60
CA GLU A 17 -0.23 -19.15 -8.76
C GLU A 17 1.17 -19.15 -8.15
N VAL A 18 1.98 -18.13 -8.46
CA VAL A 18 3.33 -18.02 -7.92
C VAL A 18 3.29 -17.86 -6.40
N ALA A 19 2.40 -17.03 -5.89
CA ALA A 19 2.25 -16.83 -4.45
C ALA A 19 1.83 -18.12 -3.74
N GLY A 20 0.95 -18.92 -4.38
CA GLY A 20 0.55 -20.21 -3.83
C GLY A 20 1.72 -21.16 -3.70
N LYS A 21 2.59 -21.21 -4.72
CA LYS A 21 3.80 -22.05 -4.67
C LYS A 21 4.76 -21.57 -3.59
N LEU A 22 4.92 -20.26 -3.45
CA LEU A 22 5.76 -19.68 -2.40
C LEU A 22 5.26 -20.07 -1.02
N LEU A 23 3.95 -19.97 -0.79
CA LEU A 23 3.34 -20.31 0.49
C LEU A 23 3.50 -21.80 0.82
N ALA A 24 3.48 -22.66 -0.20
CA ALA A 24 3.67 -24.08 0.01
C ALA A 24 5.09 -24.42 0.44
N VAL A 25 6.07 -23.68 -0.06
CA VAL A 25 7.49 -23.92 0.23
C VAL A 25 7.96 -23.18 1.48
N ALA A 26 7.44 -21.95 1.68
CA ALA A 26 7.86 -21.09 2.78
C ALA A 26 6.64 -20.43 3.45
N PRO A 27 5.89 -21.19 4.25
CA PRO A 27 4.64 -20.70 4.86
C PRO A 27 4.82 -19.43 5.69
N ILE A 28 5.99 -19.24 6.29
CA ILE A 28 6.28 -18.06 7.11
C ILE A 28 6.30 -16.75 6.29
N ALA A 29 6.49 -16.86 4.98
CA ALA A 29 6.59 -15.67 4.13
C ALA A 29 5.33 -14.81 4.20
N ALA A 30 4.16 -15.44 4.25
CA ALA A 30 2.90 -14.69 4.34
C ALA A 30 2.80 -13.92 5.66
N VAL A 31 3.24 -14.52 6.75
CA VAL A 31 3.25 -13.87 8.05
C VAL A 31 4.19 -12.66 8.03
N VAL A 32 5.40 -12.85 7.50
CA VAL A 32 6.38 -11.77 7.42
C VAL A 32 5.84 -10.60 6.60
N MET A 33 5.22 -10.87 5.47
CA MET A 33 4.70 -9.80 4.61
C MET A 33 3.51 -9.07 5.23
N ARG A 34 2.64 -9.80 5.94
CA ARG A 34 1.54 -9.15 6.66
C ARG A 34 2.06 -8.26 7.78
N GLU A 35 3.04 -8.75 8.51
CA GLU A 35 3.65 -7.95 9.59
C GLU A 35 4.34 -6.71 9.05
N ASN A 36 5.00 -6.82 7.90
CA ASN A 36 5.58 -5.65 7.23
C ASN A 36 4.52 -4.61 6.87
N GLY A 37 3.40 -5.06 6.32
CA GLY A 37 2.29 -4.17 5.97
C GLY A 37 1.71 -3.47 7.19
N GLN A 38 1.54 -4.20 8.26
CA GLN A 38 1.04 -3.64 9.53
C GLN A 38 2.05 -2.69 10.15
N PHE A 39 3.32 -3.01 10.06
CA PHE A 39 4.37 -2.12 10.53
C PHE A 39 4.36 -0.81 9.75
N LEU A 40 4.23 -0.88 8.43
CA LEU A 40 4.16 0.31 7.60
C LEU A 40 3.00 1.21 8.03
N ALA A 41 1.84 0.64 8.26
CA ALA A 41 0.67 1.39 8.71
C ALA A 41 0.92 2.08 10.05
N ARG A 42 1.52 1.35 10.99
CA ARG A 42 1.84 1.93 12.31
C ARG A 42 2.90 3.02 12.18
N ALA A 43 3.92 2.80 11.36
CA ALA A 43 5.00 3.75 11.18
C ALA A 43 4.51 5.05 10.54
N ALA A 44 3.67 4.94 9.51
CA ALA A 44 3.10 6.12 8.84
C ALA A 44 2.24 6.92 9.82
N ARG A 45 1.41 6.23 10.59
CA ARG A 45 0.58 6.89 11.59
C ARG A 45 1.41 7.57 12.65
N TRP A 46 2.41 6.86 13.17
CA TRP A 46 3.29 7.42 14.19
C TRP A 46 4.00 8.67 13.68
N ALA A 47 4.56 8.60 12.46
CA ALA A 47 5.24 9.75 11.87
C ALA A 47 4.31 10.96 11.73
N ALA A 48 3.06 10.70 11.30
CA ALA A 48 2.06 11.76 11.18
C ALA A 48 1.73 12.36 12.56
N GLU A 49 1.68 11.54 13.59
CA GLU A 49 1.47 12.01 14.96
C GLU A 49 2.61 12.89 15.45
N GLN A 50 3.81 12.69 14.91
CA GLN A 50 4.98 13.52 15.25
C GLN A 50 5.04 14.82 14.45
N GLY A 51 4.05 15.08 13.61
CA GLY A 51 3.99 16.30 12.82
C GLY A 51 4.49 16.18 11.39
N ILE A 52 4.88 15.00 10.95
CA ILE A 52 5.29 14.80 9.56
C ILE A 52 4.04 14.84 8.69
N GLY A 53 4.03 15.75 7.72
CA GLY A 53 2.87 15.95 6.86
C GLY A 53 3.06 15.54 5.41
N GLN A 54 4.26 15.15 5.02
CA GLN A 54 4.55 14.76 3.64
C GLN A 54 5.33 13.45 3.63
N PHE A 55 4.88 12.51 2.80
CA PHE A 55 5.44 11.18 2.72
C PHE A 55 5.70 10.83 1.26
N ILE A 56 6.73 10.05 1.02
CA ILE A 56 6.97 9.44 -0.28
C ILE A 56 7.03 7.94 -0.06
N ASP A 57 6.17 7.21 -0.76
CA ASP A 57 6.12 5.75 -0.68
C ASP A 57 6.77 5.19 -1.95
N LEU A 58 8.03 4.81 -1.84
CA LEU A 58 8.82 4.34 -2.98
C LEU A 58 8.58 2.85 -3.21
N GLY A 59 8.30 2.48 -4.47
CA GLY A 59 8.00 1.09 -4.80
C GLY A 59 6.74 0.64 -4.08
N CYS A 60 5.71 1.47 -4.13
CA CYS A 60 4.52 1.28 -3.29
C CYS A 60 3.75 0.00 -3.57
N GLY A 61 3.82 -0.52 -4.80
CA GLY A 61 3.05 -1.70 -5.18
C GLY A 61 1.56 -1.44 -5.27
N MET A 62 0.79 -2.50 -5.44
CA MET A 62 -0.66 -2.40 -5.53
C MET A 62 -1.24 -1.87 -4.22
N PRO A 63 -2.28 -1.02 -4.31
CA PRO A 63 -2.89 -0.47 -3.09
C PRO A 63 -3.50 -1.58 -2.23
N THR A 64 -3.32 -1.44 -0.92
CA THR A 64 -3.90 -2.34 0.08
C THR A 64 -4.64 -1.48 1.10
N THR A 65 -5.50 -2.10 1.89
CA THR A 65 -6.26 -1.38 2.91
C THR A 65 -5.73 -1.74 4.30
N PRO A 66 -5.34 -0.76 5.12
CA PRO A 66 -5.31 0.66 4.79
C PRO A 66 -4.13 1.01 3.89
N ASN A 67 -4.31 2.00 3.03
CA ASN A 67 -3.21 2.57 2.26
C ASN A 67 -2.36 3.45 3.17
N THR A 68 -1.13 3.77 2.71
CA THR A 68 -0.23 4.63 3.49
C THR A 68 -0.87 5.98 3.81
N HIS A 69 -1.53 6.61 2.83
CA HIS A 69 -2.18 7.91 3.08
C HIS A 69 -3.32 7.79 4.08
N GLN A 70 -4.06 6.68 4.07
CA GLN A 70 -5.13 6.48 5.05
C GLN A 70 -4.58 6.40 6.47
N SER A 71 -3.47 5.68 6.64
CA SER A 71 -2.81 5.56 7.94
C SER A 71 -2.27 6.90 8.43
N ALA A 72 -1.62 7.67 7.55
CA ALA A 72 -1.09 8.96 7.90
C ALA A 72 -2.21 9.97 8.21
N GLN A 73 -3.26 9.98 7.38
CA GLN A 73 -4.37 10.92 7.53
C GLN A 73 -5.26 10.60 8.73
N ALA A 74 -5.22 9.39 9.24
CA ALA A 74 -5.90 9.05 10.49
C ALA A 74 -5.36 9.86 11.67
N ALA A 75 -4.08 10.20 11.62
CA ALA A 75 -3.44 11.00 12.68
C ALA A 75 -3.32 12.48 12.29
N ASN A 76 -3.20 12.78 11.00
CA ASN A 76 -3.06 14.13 10.51
C ASN A 76 -3.80 14.25 9.16
N GLN A 77 -4.97 14.88 9.19
CA GLN A 77 -5.83 14.99 8.01
C GLN A 77 -5.19 15.76 6.87
N GLU A 78 -4.18 16.57 7.16
CA GLU A 78 -3.48 17.36 6.15
C GLU A 78 -2.27 16.61 5.56
N ALA A 79 -2.02 15.38 5.97
CA ALA A 79 -0.89 14.62 5.46
C ALA A 79 -1.09 14.27 3.98
N HIS A 80 -0.01 14.32 3.23
CA HIS A 80 0.03 13.99 1.81
C HIS A 80 1.03 12.87 1.58
N VAL A 81 0.66 11.94 0.72
CA VAL A 81 1.53 10.81 0.36
C VAL A 81 1.69 10.78 -1.16
N ALA A 82 2.92 10.81 -1.62
CA ALA A 82 3.24 10.60 -3.02
C ALA A 82 3.62 9.12 -3.20
N TYR A 83 2.90 8.46 -4.08
CA TYR A 83 3.16 7.05 -4.39
C TYR A 83 4.00 6.96 -5.65
N VAL A 84 5.09 6.22 -5.58
CA VAL A 84 6.03 6.08 -6.69
C VAL A 84 6.20 4.62 -7.02
N ASP A 85 5.94 4.26 -8.27
CA ASP A 85 6.17 2.91 -8.76
C ASP A 85 6.43 2.97 -10.27
N THR A 86 7.19 2.01 -10.77
CA THR A 86 7.47 1.93 -12.21
C THR A 86 6.42 1.13 -12.96
N ASP A 87 5.53 0.44 -12.27
CA ASP A 87 4.52 -0.42 -12.87
C ASP A 87 3.29 0.40 -13.26
N ALA A 88 2.98 0.44 -14.56
CA ALA A 88 1.83 1.17 -15.06
C ALA A 88 0.50 0.66 -14.52
N VAL A 89 0.41 -0.63 -14.23
CA VAL A 89 -0.80 -1.23 -13.64
C VAL A 89 -1.02 -0.69 -12.24
N VAL A 90 0.04 -0.62 -11.45
CA VAL A 90 -0.02 -0.04 -10.11
C VAL A 90 -0.49 1.41 -10.17
N LEU A 91 0.08 2.21 -11.06
CA LEU A 91 -0.28 3.61 -11.19
C LEU A 91 -1.74 3.79 -11.62
N ALA A 92 -2.23 2.91 -12.49
CA ALA A 92 -3.64 2.96 -12.90
C ALA A 92 -4.57 2.69 -11.72
N HIS A 93 -4.25 1.73 -10.86
CA HIS A 93 -5.05 1.43 -9.68
C HIS A 93 -5.02 2.58 -8.67
N LEU A 94 -3.86 3.19 -8.48
CA LEU A 94 -3.73 4.32 -7.56
C LEU A 94 -4.54 5.53 -8.04
N ARG A 95 -4.53 5.80 -9.35
CA ARG A 95 -5.34 6.89 -9.92
C ARG A 95 -6.82 6.63 -9.75
N ALA A 96 -7.25 5.40 -9.96
CA ALA A 96 -8.65 5.04 -9.76
C ALA A 96 -9.07 5.22 -8.31
N LEU A 97 -8.21 4.86 -7.39
CA LEU A 97 -8.46 5.04 -5.97
C LEU A 97 -8.57 6.52 -5.60
N ALA A 98 -7.67 7.36 -6.13
CA ALA A 98 -7.70 8.79 -5.89
C ALA A 98 -8.98 9.42 -6.44
N ALA A 99 -9.42 8.98 -7.61
CA ALA A 99 -10.65 9.48 -8.22
C ALA A 99 -11.90 9.16 -7.42
N GLN A 100 -11.86 8.07 -6.64
CA GLN A 100 -13.03 7.62 -5.90
C GLN A 100 -13.27 8.38 -4.61
N GLY A 101 -12.28 9.06 -4.07
CA GLY A 101 -12.66 9.56 -2.81
C GLY A 101 -11.75 10.39 -1.97
N ASN A 102 -10.59 10.64 -2.37
CA ASN A 102 -9.77 11.52 -1.58
C ASN A 102 -9.91 12.94 -2.13
N PRO A 103 -10.68 13.79 -1.45
CA PRO A 103 -10.87 15.15 -1.95
C PRO A 103 -9.55 15.95 -2.01
N ARG A 104 -8.54 15.51 -1.35
CA ARG A 104 -7.23 16.15 -1.41
C ARG A 104 -6.36 15.66 -2.56
N GLY A 105 -6.77 14.57 -3.18
CA GLY A 105 -6.19 14.09 -4.41
C GLY A 105 -4.69 13.83 -4.37
N ASP A 106 -4.19 13.42 -3.25
CA ASP A 106 -2.76 13.29 -3.07
C ASP A 106 -2.24 11.87 -3.34
N GLY A 107 -3.11 10.95 -3.63
CA GLY A 107 -2.71 9.56 -3.78
C GLY A 107 -1.98 9.25 -5.07
N ASP A 108 -2.07 10.09 -6.08
CA ASP A 108 -1.50 9.80 -7.38
C ASP A 108 -0.35 10.73 -7.79
N ARG A 109 0.12 11.51 -6.88
CA ARG A 109 1.19 12.46 -7.21
C ARG A 109 2.53 11.77 -7.33
N ARG A 110 3.33 12.21 -8.24
CA ARG A 110 4.66 11.68 -8.46
C ARG A 110 5.63 12.80 -8.52
#